data_01e33afb1fc5b72f489222a560cac5a9
#
_entry.id   01e33afb1fc5b72f489222a560cac5a9
#
_cell.length_a   1.000
_cell.length_b   1.000
_cell.length_c   1.000
_cell.angle_alpha   90.00
_cell.angle_beta   90.00
_cell.angle_gamma   90.00
#
_symmetry.space_group_name_H-M   'P 1'
#
loop_
_entity.id
_entity.type
_entity.pdbx_description
1 polymer ?
#
loop_
_entity_poly.entity_id
_entity_poly.type
_entity_poly.pdbx_seq_one_letter_code
_entity_poly.pdbx_strand_id
1 'polypeptide(L)'
;MTEKKYERDIAFIAGFYGEEHQLIQTAEECAELAQAAIKMCNALTAEDHPEAKRDARAALIGEIADVLVMCEQIAYLEDCADDVRRVMDEKIQRQIGRIRDKTEAAEQPAQPAPRWVEDEYGYCRCTRCGYEHDAPETITPYCPECGARMGGIVEVSDDNG
;
A
#
# COMPACT_ATOMS: atom_id res chain seq x y z
N MET A 1 -30.73 0.66 17.44
CA MET A 1 -30.14 0.75 18.79
C MET A 1 -29.65 2.18 18.95
N THR A 2 -29.95 2.87 20.08
CA THR A 2 -29.42 4.24 20.27
C THR A 2 -27.96 4.17 20.72
N GLU A 3 -27.13 5.13 20.33
CA GLU A 3 -25.70 5.21 20.70
C GLU A 3 -25.47 5.04 22.21
N LYS A 4 -26.22 5.78 23.04
CA LYS A 4 -26.18 5.65 24.51
C LYS A 4 -26.52 4.25 25.08
N LYS A 5 -27.32 3.46 24.37
CA LYS A 5 -27.60 2.08 24.79
C LYS A 5 -26.41 1.18 24.48
N TYR A 6 -25.83 1.34 23.29
CA TYR A 6 -24.65 0.58 22.86
C TYR A 6 -23.46 0.80 23.82
N GLU A 7 -23.13 2.04 24.14
CA GLU A 7 -22.06 2.38 25.09
C GLU A 7 -22.25 1.75 26.47
N ARG A 8 -23.49 1.76 26.99
CA ARG A 8 -23.79 1.12 28.28
C ARG A 8 -23.66 -0.39 28.23
N ASP A 9 -24.07 -1.01 27.14
CA ASP A 9 -23.98 -2.47 26.97
C ASP A 9 -22.50 -2.91 26.86
N ILE A 10 -21.65 -2.16 26.14
CA ILE A 10 -20.18 -2.34 26.10
C ILE A 10 -19.57 -2.22 27.50
N ALA A 11 -19.85 -1.14 28.20
CA ALA A 11 -19.34 -0.91 29.56
C ALA A 11 -19.75 -2.03 30.52
N PHE A 12 -21.00 -2.50 30.45
CA PHE A 12 -21.50 -3.58 31.28
C PHE A 12 -20.74 -4.90 31.03
N ILE A 13 -20.55 -5.28 29.76
CA ILE A 13 -19.85 -6.51 29.39
C ILE A 13 -18.37 -6.42 29.79
N ALA A 14 -17.71 -5.34 29.44
CA ALA A 14 -16.31 -5.10 29.77
C ALA A 14 -16.06 -5.14 31.30
N GLY A 15 -16.91 -4.48 32.07
CA GLY A 15 -16.79 -4.48 33.53
C GLY A 15 -17.10 -5.83 34.20
N PHE A 16 -17.93 -6.68 33.55
CA PHE A 16 -18.23 -8.01 34.08
C PHE A 16 -17.03 -8.98 33.92
N TYR A 17 -16.40 -8.99 32.76
CA TYR A 17 -15.30 -9.91 32.46
C TYR A 17 -13.93 -9.39 32.93
N GLY A 18 -13.73 -8.09 32.91
CA GLY A 18 -12.48 -7.44 33.31
C GLY A 18 -11.39 -7.46 32.22
N GLU A 19 -10.35 -6.71 32.47
CA GLU A 19 -9.30 -6.35 31.50
C GLU A 19 -8.53 -7.60 31.00
N GLU A 20 -8.00 -8.42 31.90
CA GLU A 20 -7.19 -9.61 31.53
C GLU A 20 -7.97 -10.56 30.61
N HIS A 21 -9.21 -10.86 30.96
CA HIS A 21 -10.06 -11.75 30.16
C HIS A 21 -10.32 -11.12 28.79
N GLN A 22 -10.64 -9.82 28.72
CA GLN A 22 -10.95 -9.15 27.46
C GLN A 22 -9.73 -9.02 26.52
N LEU A 23 -8.53 -8.88 27.08
CA LEU A 23 -7.30 -8.89 26.27
C LEU A 23 -7.03 -10.26 25.63
N ILE A 24 -7.24 -11.35 26.40
CA ILE A 24 -7.11 -12.73 25.90
C ILE A 24 -8.14 -12.98 24.80
N GLN A 25 -9.42 -12.65 25.08
CA GLN A 25 -10.50 -12.84 24.12
C GLN A 25 -10.27 -12.03 22.84
N THR A 26 -9.78 -10.79 22.95
CA THR A 26 -9.42 -9.99 21.78
C THR A 26 -8.36 -10.68 20.90
N ALA A 27 -7.39 -11.35 21.50
CA ALA A 27 -6.37 -12.08 20.73
C ALA A 27 -6.97 -13.30 20.01
N GLU A 28 -7.92 -14.00 20.62
CA GLU A 28 -8.66 -15.11 20.03
C GLU A 28 -9.49 -14.64 18.82
N GLU A 29 -10.31 -13.60 18.99
CA GLU A 29 -11.15 -13.05 17.90
C GLU A 29 -10.28 -12.51 16.74
N CYS A 30 -9.14 -11.88 17.03
CA CYS A 30 -8.21 -11.47 15.98
C CYS A 30 -7.65 -12.65 15.18
N ALA A 31 -7.40 -13.81 15.81
CA ALA A 31 -6.96 -15.01 15.13
C ALA A 31 -8.06 -15.63 14.25
N GLU A 32 -9.32 -15.59 14.71
CA GLU A 32 -10.47 -16.05 13.94
C GLU A 32 -10.75 -15.15 12.74
N LEU A 33 -10.67 -13.81 12.92
CA LEU A 33 -10.74 -12.86 11.82
C LEU A 33 -9.65 -13.10 10.76
N ALA A 34 -8.41 -13.40 11.19
CA ALA A 34 -7.34 -13.71 10.25
C ALA A 34 -7.66 -14.97 9.41
N GLN A 35 -8.20 -16.01 10.04
CA GLN A 35 -8.65 -17.23 9.33
C GLN A 35 -9.80 -16.94 8.36
N ALA A 36 -10.80 -16.17 8.77
CA ALA A 36 -11.93 -15.79 7.93
C ALA A 36 -11.49 -14.95 6.72
N ALA A 37 -10.56 -14.03 6.91
CA ALA A 37 -9.98 -13.23 5.83
C ALA A 37 -9.24 -14.10 4.80
N ILE A 38 -8.46 -15.10 5.24
CA ILE A 38 -7.79 -16.06 4.33
C ILE A 38 -8.82 -16.89 3.56
N LYS A 39 -9.86 -17.39 4.24
CA LYS A 39 -10.94 -18.13 3.56
C LYS A 39 -11.66 -17.28 2.53
N MET A 40 -11.93 -16.02 2.83
CA MET A 40 -12.53 -15.08 1.88
C MET A 40 -11.60 -14.80 0.70
N CYS A 41 -10.30 -14.62 0.92
CA CYS A 41 -9.32 -14.43 -0.14
C CYS A 41 -9.30 -15.63 -1.10
N ASN A 42 -9.29 -16.85 -0.56
CA ASN A 42 -9.33 -18.08 -1.35
C ASN A 42 -10.64 -18.19 -2.15
N ALA A 43 -11.77 -17.81 -1.55
CA ALA A 43 -13.06 -17.83 -2.23
C ALA A 43 -13.20 -16.76 -3.33
N LEU A 44 -12.40 -15.67 -3.28
CA LEU A 44 -12.35 -14.67 -4.36
C LEU A 44 -11.59 -15.16 -5.59
N THR A 45 -10.61 -16.05 -5.41
CA THR A 45 -9.79 -16.61 -6.50
C THR A 45 -10.35 -17.90 -7.07
N ALA A 46 -11.32 -18.56 -6.38
CA ALA A 46 -12.00 -19.75 -6.87
C ALA A 46 -13.05 -19.35 -7.93
N GLU A 47 -12.82 -19.72 -9.17
CA GLU A 47 -13.81 -19.62 -10.24
C GLU A 47 -14.92 -20.66 -9.98
N ASP A 48 -16.22 -20.29 -10.11
CA ASP A 48 -17.40 -21.19 -10.08
C ASP A 48 -17.96 -21.67 -8.73
N HIS A 49 -17.64 -21.05 -7.57
CA HIS A 49 -18.27 -21.41 -6.31
C HIS A 49 -18.97 -20.24 -5.59
N PRO A 50 -20.12 -19.75 -6.10
CA PRO A 50 -20.81 -18.58 -5.52
C PRO A 50 -21.30 -18.82 -4.08
N GLU A 51 -21.65 -20.07 -3.74
CA GLU A 51 -22.07 -20.42 -2.37
C GLU A 51 -20.90 -20.33 -1.39
N ALA A 52 -19.73 -20.87 -1.73
CA ALA A 52 -18.52 -20.79 -0.90
C ALA A 52 -18.10 -19.33 -0.65
N LYS A 53 -18.22 -18.47 -1.66
CA LYS A 53 -17.97 -17.02 -1.53
C LYS A 53 -18.98 -16.34 -0.59
N ARG A 54 -20.27 -16.70 -0.69
CA ARG A 54 -21.30 -16.16 0.20
C ARG A 54 -21.05 -16.56 1.65
N ASP A 55 -20.73 -17.83 1.88
CA ASP A 55 -20.49 -18.38 3.22
C ASP A 55 -19.20 -17.82 3.83
N ALA A 56 -18.13 -17.71 3.06
CA ALA A 56 -16.89 -17.05 3.50
C ALA A 56 -17.11 -15.57 3.85
N ARG A 57 -17.94 -14.87 3.06
CA ARG A 57 -18.32 -13.48 3.36
C ARG A 57 -19.13 -13.36 4.64
N ALA A 58 -20.07 -14.27 4.88
CA ALA A 58 -20.89 -14.25 6.10
C ALA A 58 -20.01 -14.49 7.35
N ALA A 59 -19.10 -15.46 7.29
CA ALA A 59 -18.12 -15.71 8.34
C ALA A 59 -17.24 -14.47 8.59
N LEU A 60 -16.68 -13.87 7.54
CA LEU A 60 -15.85 -12.67 7.67
C LEU A 60 -16.59 -11.51 8.34
N ILE A 61 -17.88 -11.33 8.04
CA ILE A 61 -18.70 -10.29 8.68
C ILE A 61 -18.86 -10.57 10.17
N GLY A 62 -19.04 -11.84 10.57
CA GLY A 62 -19.10 -12.24 11.97
C GLY A 62 -17.84 -11.84 12.72
N GLU A 63 -16.69 -12.32 12.25
CA GLU A 63 -15.41 -12.06 12.91
C GLU A 63 -15.01 -10.57 12.93
N ILE A 64 -15.38 -9.80 11.90
CA ILE A 64 -15.21 -8.34 11.94
C ILE A 64 -16.03 -7.73 13.07
N ALA A 65 -17.27 -8.18 13.25
CA ALA A 65 -18.13 -7.65 14.31
C ALA A 65 -17.60 -8.01 15.70
N ASP A 66 -17.12 -9.25 15.89
CA ASP A 66 -16.57 -9.71 17.16
C ASP A 66 -15.30 -8.91 17.53
N VAL A 67 -14.36 -8.76 16.62
CA VAL A 67 -13.16 -7.93 16.84
C VAL A 67 -13.51 -6.47 17.14
N LEU A 68 -14.48 -5.88 16.45
CA LEU A 68 -14.92 -4.50 16.71
C LEU A 68 -15.51 -4.36 18.11
N VAL A 69 -16.36 -5.31 18.54
CA VAL A 69 -16.93 -5.33 19.90
C VAL A 69 -15.82 -5.44 20.95
N MET A 70 -14.83 -6.31 20.72
CA MET A 70 -13.70 -6.45 21.64
C MET A 70 -12.85 -5.17 21.69
N CYS A 71 -12.55 -4.54 20.56
CA CYS A 71 -11.83 -3.27 20.52
C CYS A 71 -12.54 -2.16 21.33
N GLU A 72 -13.86 -2.05 21.21
CA GLU A 72 -14.64 -1.09 22.00
C GLU A 72 -14.60 -1.37 23.51
N GLN A 73 -14.62 -2.63 23.91
CA GLN A 73 -14.52 -3.03 25.32
C GLN A 73 -13.13 -2.72 25.90
N ILE A 74 -12.04 -2.99 25.17
CA ILE A 74 -10.70 -2.64 25.58
C ILE A 74 -10.54 -1.10 25.64
N ALA A 75 -11.04 -0.38 24.62
CA ALA A 75 -10.96 1.07 24.61
C ALA A 75 -11.70 1.71 25.79
N TYR A 76 -12.79 1.08 26.25
CA TYR A 76 -13.50 1.50 27.46
C TYR A 76 -12.70 1.19 28.72
N LEU A 77 -12.14 0.00 28.87
CA LEU A 77 -11.37 -0.41 30.06
C LEU A 77 -10.10 0.43 30.25
N GLU A 78 -9.43 0.76 29.15
CA GLU A 78 -8.19 1.55 29.13
C GLU A 78 -8.43 3.06 29.07
N ASP A 79 -9.69 3.51 29.03
CA ASP A 79 -10.05 4.95 28.87
C ASP A 79 -9.32 5.61 27.69
N CYS A 80 -9.18 4.91 26.57
CA CYS A 80 -8.35 5.33 25.44
C CYS A 80 -9.11 5.53 24.11
N ALA A 81 -10.45 5.59 24.15
CA ALA A 81 -11.26 5.67 22.93
C ALA A 81 -10.91 6.88 22.04
N ASP A 82 -10.63 8.04 22.61
CA ASP A 82 -10.25 9.25 21.86
C ASP A 82 -8.84 9.12 21.26
N ASP A 83 -7.90 8.53 21.99
CA ASP A 83 -6.56 8.24 21.47
C ASP A 83 -6.59 7.25 20.31
N VAL A 84 -7.43 6.21 20.40
CA VAL A 84 -7.63 5.27 19.31
C VAL A 84 -8.15 6.00 18.06
N ARG A 85 -9.18 6.85 18.18
CA ARG A 85 -9.73 7.62 17.06
C ARG A 85 -8.67 8.52 16.42
N ARG A 86 -7.91 9.27 17.23
CA ARG A 86 -6.82 10.12 16.75
C ARG A 86 -5.78 9.33 15.97
N VAL A 87 -5.33 8.20 16.51
CA VAL A 87 -4.35 7.33 15.85
C VAL A 87 -4.91 6.71 14.56
N MET A 88 -6.20 6.37 14.53
CA MET A 88 -6.87 5.88 13.31
C MET A 88 -6.84 6.95 12.21
N ASP A 89 -7.18 8.20 12.53
CA ASP A 89 -7.13 9.31 11.57
C ASP A 89 -5.72 9.51 11.02
N GLU A 90 -4.70 9.53 11.87
CA GLU A 90 -3.30 9.62 11.44
C GLU A 90 -2.90 8.49 10.47
N LYS A 91 -3.32 7.25 10.77
CA LYS A 91 -3.06 6.09 9.91
C LYS A 91 -3.77 6.18 8.56
N ILE A 92 -5.02 6.64 8.56
CA ILE A 92 -5.83 6.83 7.34
C ILE A 92 -5.17 7.90 6.45
N GLN A 93 -4.83 9.07 7.00
CA GLN A 93 -4.19 10.14 6.24
C GLN A 93 -2.85 9.72 5.65
N ARG A 94 -2.04 9.00 6.44
CA ARG A 94 -0.79 8.42 5.94
C ARG A 94 -1.00 7.43 4.78
N GLN A 95 -2.05 6.61 4.86
CA GLN A 95 -2.36 5.67 3.78
C GLN A 95 -2.83 6.39 2.51
N ILE A 96 -3.66 7.43 2.65
CA ILE A 96 -4.10 8.29 1.54
C ILE A 96 -2.88 8.95 0.87
N GLY A 97 -1.95 9.50 1.65
CA GLY A 97 -0.70 10.07 1.12
C GLY A 97 0.08 9.06 0.28
N ARG A 98 0.30 7.85 0.79
CA ARG A 98 0.99 6.79 0.05
C ARG A 98 0.30 6.38 -1.26
N ILE A 99 -1.03 6.45 -1.31
CA ILE A 99 -1.79 6.15 -2.54
C ILE A 99 -1.58 7.27 -3.55
N ARG A 100 -1.66 8.54 -3.12
CA ARG A 100 -1.42 9.71 -3.99
C ARG A 100 -0.02 9.69 -4.58
N ASP A 101 1.01 9.49 -3.75
CA ASP A 101 2.40 9.40 -4.20
C ASP A 101 2.58 8.31 -5.29
N LYS A 102 1.95 7.15 -5.11
CA LYS A 102 1.98 6.06 -6.10
C LYS A 102 1.26 6.42 -7.40
N THR A 103 0.12 7.10 -7.29
CA THR A 103 -0.66 7.51 -8.46
C THR A 103 0.09 8.57 -9.26
N GLU A 104 0.65 9.59 -8.60
CA GLU A 104 1.44 10.63 -9.23
C GLU A 104 2.71 10.07 -9.89
N ALA A 105 3.38 9.11 -9.24
CA ALA A 105 4.53 8.42 -9.83
C ALA A 105 4.16 7.58 -11.06
N ALA A 106 2.94 7.02 -11.11
CA ALA A 106 2.45 6.25 -12.25
C ALA A 106 2.01 7.15 -13.42
N GLU A 107 1.55 8.37 -13.13
CA GLU A 107 1.13 9.36 -14.13
C GLU A 107 2.32 10.14 -14.72
N GLN A 108 3.48 10.14 -14.06
CA GLN A 108 4.67 10.75 -14.64
C GLN A 108 5.09 9.95 -15.88
N PRO A 109 5.16 10.58 -17.06
CA PRO A 109 5.65 9.91 -18.25
C PRO A 109 7.02 9.35 -17.94
N ALA A 110 7.22 8.05 -18.22
CA ALA A 110 8.52 7.42 -18.05
C ALA A 110 9.57 8.30 -18.72
N GLN A 111 10.49 8.84 -17.96
CA GLN A 111 11.58 9.61 -18.55
C GLN A 111 12.23 8.72 -19.62
N PRO A 112 12.38 9.21 -20.85
CA PRO A 112 12.97 8.40 -21.90
C PRO A 112 14.31 7.85 -21.39
N ALA A 113 14.55 6.57 -21.67
CA ALA A 113 15.78 5.94 -21.25
C ALA A 113 16.97 6.81 -21.72
N PRO A 114 17.95 7.07 -20.86
CA PRO A 114 19.11 7.87 -21.25
C PRO A 114 19.74 7.29 -22.52
N ARG A 115 20.16 8.16 -23.42
CA ARG A 115 20.73 7.80 -24.73
C ARG A 115 22.01 8.53 -24.94
N TRP A 116 22.83 8.01 -25.86
CA TRP A 116 23.94 8.73 -26.44
C TRP A 116 23.42 9.56 -27.62
N VAL A 117 23.71 10.85 -27.64
CA VAL A 117 23.42 11.75 -28.78
C VAL A 117 24.73 12.05 -29.45
N GLU A 118 24.86 11.64 -30.71
CA GLU A 118 26.04 11.92 -31.54
C GLU A 118 25.88 13.24 -32.27
N ASP A 119 26.91 14.11 -32.18
CA ASP A 119 26.96 15.37 -32.89
C ASP A 119 27.61 15.22 -34.28
N GLU A 120 27.64 16.31 -35.05
CA GLU A 120 28.19 16.36 -36.40
C GLU A 120 29.71 16.06 -36.45
N TYR A 121 30.40 16.10 -35.33
CA TYR A 121 31.84 15.81 -35.21
C TYR A 121 32.13 14.40 -34.69
N GLY A 122 31.09 13.59 -34.44
CA GLY A 122 31.21 12.22 -33.95
C GLY A 122 31.40 12.10 -32.43
N TYR A 123 31.16 13.16 -31.65
CA TYR A 123 31.19 13.11 -30.20
C TYR A 123 29.81 12.66 -29.68
N CYS A 124 29.83 11.75 -28.72
CA CYS A 124 28.61 11.25 -28.12
C CYS A 124 28.40 11.82 -26.72
N ARG A 125 27.22 12.41 -26.49
CA ARG A 125 26.86 12.99 -25.21
C ARG A 125 25.77 12.19 -24.51
N CYS A 126 25.96 11.93 -23.21
CA CYS A 126 24.92 11.31 -22.37
C CYS A 126 23.76 12.31 -22.12
N THR A 127 22.52 11.94 -22.48
CA THR A 127 21.35 12.80 -22.27
C THR A 127 21.00 13.01 -20.80
N ARG A 128 21.55 12.19 -19.89
CA ARG A 128 21.27 12.28 -18.45
C ARG A 128 22.19 13.24 -17.70
N CYS A 129 23.50 13.18 -17.96
CA CYS A 129 24.47 13.95 -17.19
C CYS A 129 25.34 14.89 -18.05
N GLY A 130 25.21 14.86 -19.39
CA GLY A 130 25.98 15.66 -20.28
C GLY A 130 27.44 15.17 -20.53
N TYR A 131 27.82 14.03 -19.96
CA TYR A 131 29.17 13.47 -20.19
C TYR A 131 29.42 13.24 -21.68
N GLU A 132 30.56 13.69 -22.18
CA GLU A 132 30.98 13.57 -23.57
C GLU A 132 32.01 12.44 -23.73
N HIS A 133 31.83 11.65 -24.78
CA HIS A 133 32.67 10.53 -25.13
C HIS A 133 33.28 10.76 -26.52
N ASP A 134 34.59 10.69 -26.62
CA ASP A 134 35.36 11.11 -27.82
C ASP A 134 35.32 10.07 -28.96
N ALA A 135 34.84 8.87 -28.75
CA ALA A 135 34.87 7.80 -29.74
C ALA A 135 33.62 6.93 -29.74
N PRO A 136 32.72 7.07 -30.76
CA PRO A 136 31.46 6.33 -30.82
C PRO A 136 31.63 4.80 -30.87
N GLU A 137 32.72 4.31 -31.44
CA GLU A 137 33.03 2.88 -31.54
C GLU A 137 33.41 2.21 -30.22
N THR A 138 33.67 3.00 -29.16
CA THR A 138 33.97 2.48 -27.82
C THR A 138 32.86 2.72 -26.81
N ILE A 139 31.68 3.12 -27.26
CA ILE A 139 30.54 3.42 -26.39
C ILE A 139 30.10 2.15 -25.65
N THR A 140 30.01 2.29 -24.33
CA THR A 140 29.55 1.24 -23.43
C THR A 140 28.05 1.27 -23.25
N PRO A 141 27.39 0.14 -22.86
CA PRO A 141 25.98 0.10 -22.52
C PRO A 141 25.60 0.97 -21.32
N TYR A 142 26.60 1.53 -20.63
CA TYR A 142 26.43 2.37 -19.45
C TYR A 142 27.25 3.62 -19.58
N CYS A 143 26.73 4.76 -19.13
CA CYS A 143 27.51 5.99 -19.02
C CYS A 143 28.55 5.84 -17.91
N PRO A 144 29.86 6.06 -18.18
CA PRO A 144 30.90 5.88 -17.18
C PRO A 144 30.84 6.92 -16.04
N GLU A 145 30.25 8.09 -16.29
CA GLU A 145 30.15 9.16 -15.30
C GLU A 145 28.94 8.96 -14.36
N CYS A 146 27.73 8.72 -14.90
CA CYS A 146 26.53 8.63 -14.07
C CYS A 146 25.99 7.20 -13.88
N GLY A 147 26.62 6.18 -14.46
CA GLY A 147 26.22 4.78 -14.35
C GLY A 147 24.90 4.43 -15.03
N ALA A 148 24.26 5.35 -15.75
CA ALA A 148 22.98 5.11 -16.39
C ALA A 148 23.10 4.10 -17.52
N ARG A 149 22.17 3.13 -17.58
CA ARG A 149 22.06 2.22 -18.72
C ARG A 149 21.51 2.99 -19.92
N MET A 150 22.21 2.94 -21.04
CA MET A 150 21.89 3.69 -22.23
C MET A 150 20.97 2.90 -23.17
N GLY A 151 19.98 3.57 -23.74
CA GLY A 151 18.99 2.99 -24.66
C GLY A 151 19.43 2.97 -26.13
N GLY A 152 20.72 3.27 -26.43
CA GLY A 152 21.28 3.32 -27.78
C GLY A 152 21.84 4.70 -28.14
N ILE A 153 22.29 4.83 -29.39
CA ILE A 153 22.79 6.08 -30.00
C ILE A 153 21.68 6.68 -30.85
N VAL A 154 21.54 7.99 -30.82
CA VAL A 154 20.63 8.75 -31.68
C VAL A 154 21.44 9.85 -32.36
N GLU A 155 21.42 9.88 -33.69
CA GLU A 155 21.99 10.96 -34.47
C GLU A 155 21.10 12.22 -34.32
N VAL A 156 21.74 13.40 -34.24
CA VAL A 156 21.03 14.67 -34.28
C VAL A 156 20.56 14.86 -35.75
N SER A 157 19.27 14.54 -36.00
CA SER A 157 18.66 14.98 -37.26
C SER A 157 18.36 16.47 -37.14
N ASP A 158 18.97 17.29 -37.97
CA ASP A 158 18.62 18.68 -38.18
C ASP A 158 17.21 18.77 -38.82
N ASP A 159 16.18 18.66 -37.98
CA ASP A 159 14.83 19.07 -38.37
C ASP A 159 14.70 20.59 -38.12
N ASN A 160 15.28 21.35 -39.03
CA ASN A 160 15.07 22.78 -39.18
C ASN A 160 14.24 22.95 -40.47
N GLY A 161 12.92 22.88 -40.35
CA GLY A 161 11.96 23.16 -41.40
C GLY A 161 10.81 24.02 -40.84
#